data_c1ef5a73a8fd57ef2502c6d68fa241b0
#
_entry.id   c1ef5a73a8fd57ef2502c6d68fa241b0
#
_cell.length_a   1.000
_cell.length_b   1.000
_cell.length_c   1.000
_cell.angle_alpha   90.00
_cell.angle_beta   90.00
_cell.angle_gamma   90.00
#
_symmetry.space_group_name_H-M   'P 1'
#
loop_
_entity.id
_entity.type
_entity.pdbx_description
1 polymer ?
#
loop_
_entity_poly.entity_id
_entity_poly.type
_entity_poly.pdbx_seq_one_letter_code
_entity_poly.pdbx_strand_id
1 'polypeptide(L)'
;MWNAANLFTGWVDVPLTKKGIEEALDGERRIAHLPIDEVHTSALIRAQMTAMLALSQHQSGKTPIFHYENSGDSSNSNEGKMAAWAQMNEQADTSQILPVYASWNLNERMYGDLQGLNKQETRDKFGDEQVKIWRRSYDVPPPNGESLELTAQRTLPYFSSSILPSIDAGKNVFVAAHGNSLRSIIMDLEGLSRREVLSLEVPTGVPIVYQRQEGNWARLSEF
;
A
#
# COMPACT_ATOMS: atom_id res chain seq x y z
N MET A 1 12.00 4.19 -13.21
CA MET A 1 13.44 4.37 -12.93
C MET A 1 14.07 3.08 -12.40
N TRP A 2 13.95 2.75 -11.12
CA TRP A 2 14.66 1.61 -10.51
C TRP A 2 14.31 0.25 -11.11
N ASN A 3 13.01 -0.04 -11.34
CA ASN A 3 12.60 -1.27 -12.02
C ASN A 3 13.13 -1.34 -13.46
N ALA A 4 13.17 -0.23 -14.19
CA ALA A 4 13.74 -0.16 -15.53
C ALA A 4 15.27 -0.31 -15.52
N ALA A 5 15.94 0.10 -14.44
CA ALA A 5 17.36 -0.12 -14.20
C ALA A 5 17.66 -1.50 -13.58
N ASN A 6 16.67 -2.38 -13.46
CA ASN A 6 16.77 -3.71 -12.88
C ASN A 6 17.32 -3.72 -11.44
N LEU A 7 16.95 -2.72 -10.62
CA LEU A 7 17.39 -2.59 -9.23
C LEU A 7 16.35 -3.16 -8.24
N PHE A 8 16.82 -3.61 -7.08
CA PHE A 8 15.96 -3.92 -5.94
C PHE A 8 15.49 -2.62 -5.28
N THR A 9 14.20 -2.36 -5.30
CA THR A 9 13.62 -1.11 -4.79
C THR A 9 13.23 -1.23 -3.31
N GLY A 10 12.39 -2.18 -2.96
CA GLY A 10 11.92 -2.38 -1.57
C GLY A 10 11.42 -1.07 -0.92
N TRP A 11 12.08 -0.68 0.17
CA TRP A 11 11.77 0.54 0.93
C TRP A 11 12.52 1.79 0.45
N VAL A 12 13.33 1.70 -0.60
CA VAL A 12 13.90 2.91 -1.19
C VAL A 12 12.77 3.80 -1.67
N ASP A 13 12.75 5.05 -1.20
CA ASP A 13 11.66 5.99 -1.45
C ASP A 13 11.87 6.71 -2.79
N VAL A 14 11.38 6.09 -3.85
CA VAL A 14 11.45 6.61 -5.22
C VAL A 14 10.05 6.95 -5.74
N PRO A 15 9.91 8.06 -6.50
CA PRO A 15 8.62 8.47 -7.06
C PRO A 15 8.18 7.54 -8.20
N LEU A 16 6.93 7.72 -8.65
CA LEU A 16 6.41 7.09 -9.86
C LEU A 16 7.22 7.53 -11.09
N THR A 17 7.33 6.64 -12.06
CA THR A 17 7.77 6.97 -13.42
C THR A 17 6.63 7.62 -14.20
N LYS A 18 6.93 8.19 -15.39
CA LYS A 18 5.89 8.65 -16.32
C LYS A 18 4.84 7.57 -16.58
N LYS A 19 5.27 6.33 -16.86
CA LYS A 19 4.38 5.19 -17.04
C LYS A 19 3.55 4.90 -15.78
N GLY A 20 4.15 4.95 -14.58
CA GLY A 20 3.43 4.75 -13.32
C GLY A 20 2.38 5.85 -13.05
N ILE A 21 2.64 7.08 -13.48
CA ILE A 21 1.64 8.17 -13.44
C ILE A 21 0.48 7.88 -14.40
N GLU A 22 0.78 7.45 -15.62
CA GLU A 22 -0.24 7.07 -16.61
C GLU A 22 -1.10 5.90 -16.10
N GLU A 23 -0.49 4.87 -15.50
CA GLU A 23 -1.20 3.74 -14.88
C GLU A 23 -2.09 4.17 -13.71
N ALA A 24 -1.64 5.12 -12.88
CA ALA A 24 -2.44 5.65 -11.77
C ALA A 24 -3.65 6.47 -12.27
N LEU A 25 -3.48 7.26 -13.32
CA LEU A 25 -4.58 8.01 -13.97
C LEU A 25 -5.56 7.09 -14.72
N ASP A 26 -5.10 5.97 -15.26
CA ASP A 26 -6.00 4.94 -15.81
C ASP A 26 -6.80 4.24 -14.70
N GLY A 27 -6.18 4.01 -13.55
CA GLY A 27 -6.85 3.51 -12.35
C GLY A 27 -7.94 4.45 -11.86
N GLU A 28 -7.70 5.79 -11.90
CA GLU A 28 -8.67 6.82 -11.57
C GLU A 28 -9.98 6.64 -12.35
N ARG A 29 -9.92 6.50 -13.66
CA ARG A 29 -11.11 6.33 -14.50
C ARG A 29 -11.98 5.15 -14.10
N ARG A 30 -11.37 4.11 -13.55
CA ARG A 30 -12.06 2.89 -13.10
C ARG A 30 -12.76 3.08 -11.76
N ILE A 31 -12.17 3.84 -10.84
CA ILE A 31 -12.70 4.03 -9.49
C ILE A 31 -13.45 5.35 -9.29
N ALA A 32 -13.43 6.28 -10.26
CA ALA A 32 -13.99 7.63 -10.14
C ALA A 32 -15.46 7.65 -9.65
N HIS A 33 -16.23 6.63 -10.00
CA HIS A 33 -17.65 6.51 -9.65
C HIS A 33 -17.91 5.67 -8.40
N LEU A 34 -16.89 4.99 -7.85
CA LEU A 34 -17.07 4.15 -6.66
C LEU A 34 -17.14 5.03 -5.41
N PRO A 35 -18.01 4.73 -4.46
CA PRO A 35 -18.01 5.46 -3.20
C PRO A 35 -16.70 5.16 -2.45
N ILE A 36 -16.03 6.22 -1.97
CA ILE A 36 -14.82 6.12 -1.15
C ILE A 36 -15.00 7.04 0.06
N ASP A 37 -14.86 6.49 1.25
CA ASP A 37 -15.05 7.20 2.51
C ASP A 37 -13.73 7.37 3.27
N GLU A 38 -12.73 6.53 2.98
CA GLU A 38 -11.45 6.49 3.68
C GLU A 38 -10.35 5.90 2.78
N VAL A 39 -9.12 6.38 2.93
CA VAL A 39 -7.98 5.93 2.15
C VAL A 39 -6.85 5.51 3.06
N HIS A 40 -6.25 4.35 2.79
CA HIS A 40 -5.01 3.90 3.42
C HIS A 40 -3.90 3.75 2.37
N THR A 41 -2.72 4.24 2.69
CA THR A 41 -1.56 4.13 1.80
C THR A 41 -0.28 3.83 2.58
N SER A 42 0.79 3.47 1.87
CA SER A 42 2.08 3.26 2.50
C SER A 42 2.81 4.57 2.81
N ALA A 43 3.87 4.50 3.61
CA ALA A 43 4.76 5.62 3.85
C ALA A 43 5.64 5.98 2.63
N LEU A 44 5.65 5.16 1.57
CA LEU A 44 6.49 5.38 0.40
C LEU A 44 5.79 6.28 -0.63
N ILE A 45 6.52 7.29 -1.10
CA ILE A 45 5.98 8.34 -1.99
C ILE A 45 5.25 7.81 -3.22
N ARG A 46 5.70 6.70 -3.84
CA ARG A 46 5.07 6.15 -5.04
C ARG A 46 3.63 5.65 -4.80
N ALA A 47 3.34 5.11 -3.61
CA ALA A 47 1.97 4.70 -3.28
C ALA A 47 1.09 5.91 -2.94
N GLN A 48 1.65 6.89 -2.23
CA GLN A 48 0.98 8.16 -1.96
C GLN A 48 0.64 8.90 -3.26
N MET A 49 1.59 8.98 -4.21
CA MET A 49 1.35 9.53 -5.54
C MET A 49 0.25 8.75 -6.28
N THR A 50 0.26 7.41 -6.23
CA THR A 50 -0.80 6.58 -6.83
C THR A 50 -2.16 6.92 -6.23
N ALA A 51 -2.27 7.01 -4.89
CA ALA A 51 -3.51 7.36 -4.22
C ALA A 51 -4.03 8.75 -4.66
N MET A 52 -3.15 9.77 -4.65
CA MET A 52 -3.54 11.15 -5.01
C MET A 52 -3.93 11.27 -6.49
N LEU A 53 -3.20 10.63 -7.39
CA LEU A 53 -3.53 10.63 -8.82
C LEU A 53 -4.84 9.88 -9.10
N ALA A 54 -5.05 8.72 -8.46
CA ALA A 54 -6.28 7.95 -8.61
C ALA A 54 -7.52 8.65 -8.04
N LEU A 55 -7.34 9.65 -7.17
CA LEU A 55 -8.43 10.44 -6.59
C LEU A 55 -8.55 11.84 -7.18
N SER A 56 -7.68 12.23 -8.11
CA SER A 56 -7.55 13.62 -8.58
C SER A 56 -8.81 14.19 -9.22
N GLN A 57 -9.65 13.35 -9.82
CA GLN A 57 -10.93 13.71 -10.42
C GLN A 57 -12.08 12.81 -9.93
N HIS A 58 -11.97 12.34 -8.69
CA HIS A 58 -12.99 11.48 -8.10
C HIS A 58 -14.33 12.20 -7.99
N GLN A 59 -15.42 11.54 -8.40
CA GLN A 59 -16.74 12.15 -8.53
C GLN A 59 -17.39 12.61 -7.21
N SER A 60 -16.86 12.18 -6.06
CA SER A 60 -17.33 12.66 -4.75
C SER A 60 -17.06 14.14 -4.52
N GLY A 61 -16.09 14.73 -5.23
CA GLY A 61 -15.63 16.10 -4.99
C GLY A 61 -14.92 16.34 -3.65
N LYS A 62 -14.72 15.27 -2.84
CA LYS A 62 -14.04 15.37 -1.54
C LYS A 62 -12.55 15.63 -1.73
N THR A 63 -11.96 16.41 -0.83
CA THR A 63 -10.53 16.72 -0.82
C THR A 63 -9.77 15.70 0.02
N PRO A 64 -8.80 14.95 -0.55
CA PRO A 64 -7.95 14.06 0.24
C PRO A 64 -7.06 14.83 1.21
N ILE A 65 -7.09 14.46 2.48
CA ILE A 65 -6.27 15.07 3.54
C ILE A 65 -5.50 13.98 4.29
N PHE A 66 -4.16 14.13 4.35
CA PHE A 66 -3.31 13.21 5.08
C PHE A 66 -3.43 13.40 6.58
N HIS A 67 -3.71 12.31 7.28
CA HIS A 67 -3.57 12.19 8.71
C HIS A 67 -2.24 11.51 9.02
N TYR A 68 -1.38 12.22 9.73
CA TYR A 68 -0.10 11.70 10.19
C TYR A 68 -0.26 11.15 11.60
N GLU A 69 0.29 9.95 11.84
CA GLU A 69 0.36 9.43 13.21
C GLU A 69 1.12 10.44 14.08
N ASN A 70 0.53 10.82 15.21
CA ASN A 70 1.15 11.76 16.14
C ASN A 70 2.42 11.12 16.71
N SER A 71 3.58 11.52 16.22
CA SER A 71 4.86 11.14 16.77
C SER A 71 5.13 11.93 18.05
N GLY A 72 4.58 11.44 19.17
CA GLY A 72 5.00 11.82 20.52
C GLY A 72 4.42 13.12 21.08
N ASP A 73 4.15 13.02 22.37
CA ASP A 73 3.66 14.07 23.26
C ASP A 73 4.73 15.15 23.48
N SER A 74 4.71 16.19 22.68
CA SER A 74 5.40 17.45 23.01
C SER A 74 4.59 18.64 22.55
N SER A 75 3.58 19.00 23.37
CA SER A 75 2.68 20.14 23.18
C SER A 75 3.39 21.50 22.95
N ASN A 76 4.67 21.60 23.23
CA ASN A 76 5.46 22.81 23.06
C ASN A 76 6.51 22.74 21.91
N SER A 77 6.69 21.62 21.25
CA SER A 77 7.56 21.51 20.07
C SER A 77 6.85 22.00 18.80
N ASN A 78 7.61 22.37 17.79
CA ASN A 78 7.04 22.70 16.48
C ASN A 78 6.28 21.51 15.86
N GLU A 79 6.70 20.29 16.12
CA GLU A 79 6.02 19.06 15.70
C GLU A 79 4.66 18.91 16.38
N GLY A 80 4.57 19.16 17.70
CA GLY A 80 3.31 19.17 18.43
C GLY A 80 2.34 20.23 17.93
N LYS A 81 2.84 21.42 17.56
CA LYS A 81 2.03 22.48 16.97
C LYS A 81 1.52 22.09 15.57
N MET A 82 2.36 21.49 14.74
CA MET A 82 1.95 20.99 13.42
C MET A 82 0.88 19.89 13.54
N ALA A 83 1.05 18.96 14.47
CA ALA A 83 0.06 17.93 14.75
C ALA A 83 -1.29 18.53 15.20
N ALA A 84 -1.26 19.50 16.11
CA ALA A 84 -2.46 20.22 16.58
C ALA A 84 -3.14 20.99 15.43
N TRP A 85 -2.37 21.63 14.56
CA TRP A 85 -2.92 22.36 13.41
C TRP A 85 -3.49 21.42 12.34
N ALA A 86 -2.90 20.23 12.15
CA ALA A 86 -3.46 19.21 11.27
C ALA A 86 -4.84 18.72 11.74
N GLN A 87 -5.07 18.69 13.06
CA GLN A 87 -6.37 18.30 13.63
C GLN A 87 -7.45 19.39 13.51
N MET A 88 -7.11 20.65 13.21
CA MET A 88 -8.10 21.71 13.00
C MET A 88 -9.05 21.42 11.82
N ASN A 89 -8.67 20.52 10.93
CA ASN A 89 -9.56 20.04 9.87
C ASN A 89 -10.79 19.30 10.40
N GLU A 90 -10.73 18.74 11.61
CA GLU A 90 -11.86 18.05 12.24
C GLU A 90 -12.99 19.01 12.65
N GLN A 91 -12.70 20.30 12.73
CA GLN A 91 -13.68 21.38 13.01
C GLN A 91 -14.31 21.96 11.74
N ALA A 92 -13.77 21.63 10.56
CA ALA A 92 -14.33 21.99 9.27
C ALA A 92 -15.49 21.06 8.89
N ASP A 93 -16.21 21.38 7.82
CA ASP A 93 -17.22 20.49 7.26
C ASP A 93 -16.56 19.20 6.75
N THR A 94 -16.58 18.16 7.59
CA THR A 94 -15.97 16.86 7.32
C THR A 94 -16.62 16.13 6.12
N SER A 95 -17.80 16.59 5.67
CA SER A 95 -18.46 16.02 4.49
C SER A 95 -17.65 16.24 3.19
N GLN A 96 -16.79 17.25 3.17
CA GLN A 96 -15.94 17.61 2.03
C GLN A 96 -14.52 17.03 2.13
N ILE A 97 -14.22 16.27 3.17
CA ILE A 97 -12.90 15.71 3.43
C ILE A 97 -12.90 14.20 3.15
N LEU A 98 -11.83 13.74 2.49
CA LEU A 98 -11.51 12.32 2.36
C LEU A 98 -10.25 12.03 3.17
N PRO A 99 -10.36 11.37 4.34
CA PRO A 99 -9.21 11.09 5.19
C PRO A 99 -8.27 10.09 4.53
N VAL A 100 -6.97 10.38 4.57
CA VAL A 100 -5.89 9.53 4.02
C VAL A 100 -4.91 9.20 5.13
N TYR A 101 -4.77 7.92 5.45
CA TYR A 101 -3.86 7.42 6.47
C TYR A 101 -2.63 6.77 5.80
N ALA A 102 -1.45 7.28 6.11
CA ALA A 102 -0.19 6.70 5.64
C ALA A 102 0.46 5.86 6.76
N SER A 103 0.76 4.60 6.45
CA SER A 103 1.40 3.70 7.41
C SER A 103 2.52 2.89 6.76
N TRP A 104 3.68 2.79 7.45
CA TRP A 104 4.78 1.93 7.01
C TRP A 104 4.41 0.45 7.00
N ASN A 105 3.36 0.04 7.74
CA ASN A 105 2.83 -1.31 7.73
C ASN A 105 2.33 -1.75 6.35
N LEU A 106 1.97 -0.78 5.49
CA LEU A 106 1.58 -1.01 4.09
C LEU A 106 2.75 -0.88 3.10
N ASN A 107 3.98 -0.63 3.55
CA ASN A 107 5.14 -0.54 2.66
C ASN A 107 5.36 -1.84 1.86
N GLU A 108 6.07 -1.72 0.75
CA GLU A 108 6.57 -2.86 0.00
C GLU A 108 7.46 -3.75 0.89
N ARG A 109 7.62 -4.99 0.53
CA ARG A 109 8.56 -5.90 1.17
C ARG A 109 9.97 -5.29 1.17
N MET A 110 10.61 -5.28 2.33
CA MET A 110 11.97 -4.80 2.49
C MET A 110 12.97 -5.82 1.94
N TYR A 111 13.89 -5.37 1.07
CA TYR A 111 14.91 -6.24 0.52
C TYR A 111 16.23 -6.25 1.31
N GLY A 112 16.29 -5.56 2.46
CA GLY A 112 17.47 -5.53 3.33
C GLY A 112 18.72 -5.09 2.59
N ASP A 113 19.79 -5.86 2.70
CA ASP A 113 21.09 -5.57 2.08
C ASP A 113 21.08 -5.61 0.55
N LEU A 114 20.03 -6.11 -0.05
CA LEU A 114 19.88 -6.11 -1.52
C LEU A 114 19.30 -4.80 -2.07
N GLN A 115 18.77 -3.90 -1.23
CA GLN A 115 18.18 -2.65 -1.69
C GLN A 115 19.21 -1.80 -2.44
N GLY A 116 18.86 -1.32 -3.62
CA GLY A 116 19.75 -0.55 -4.49
C GLY A 116 20.69 -1.38 -5.36
N LEU A 117 20.85 -2.68 -5.09
CA LEU A 117 21.71 -3.53 -5.92
C LEU A 117 21.04 -3.86 -7.25
N ASN A 118 21.87 -4.07 -8.29
CA ASN A 118 21.40 -4.58 -9.57
C ASN A 118 21.06 -6.07 -9.44
N LYS A 119 19.89 -6.47 -9.94
CA LYS A 119 19.41 -7.85 -9.83
C LYS A 119 20.28 -8.85 -10.61
N GLN A 120 20.92 -8.42 -11.72
CA GLN A 120 21.81 -9.29 -12.46
C GLN A 120 23.15 -9.48 -11.73
N GLU A 121 23.77 -8.39 -11.31
CA GLU A 121 25.02 -8.43 -10.52
C GLU A 121 24.85 -9.23 -9.23
N THR A 122 23.65 -9.13 -8.60
CA THR A 122 23.32 -9.93 -7.41
C THR A 122 23.27 -11.42 -7.73
N ARG A 123 22.72 -11.81 -8.90
CA ARG A 123 22.73 -13.21 -9.36
C ARG A 123 24.15 -13.69 -9.65
N ASP A 124 24.96 -12.87 -10.30
CA ASP A 124 26.35 -13.20 -10.62
C ASP A 124 27.18 -13.43 -9.34
N LYS A 125 26.86 -12.69 -8.26
CA LYS A 125 27.53 -12.78 -6.96
C LYS A 125 27.05 -13.94 -6.09
N PHE A 126 25.74 -14.17 -6.01
CA PHE A 126 25.13 -15.11 -5.05
C PHE A 126 24.51 -16.35 -5.71
N GLY A 127 24.51 -16.42 -7.04
CA GLY A 127 23.89 -17.48 -7.82
C GLY A 127 22.40 -17.26 -8.07
N ASP A 128 21.92 -17.73 -9.23
CA ASP A 128 20.52 -17.56 -9.67
C ASP A 128 19.52 -18.19 -8.70
N GLU A 129 19.80 -19.39 -8.21
CA GLU A 129 18.90 -20.13 -7.30
C GLU A 129 18.75 -19.40 -5.98
N GLN A 130 19.84 -18.90 -5.38
CA GLN A 130 19.76 -18.18 -4.11
C GLN A 130 18.96 -16.87 -4.28
N VAL A 131 19.20 -16.11 -5.33
CA VAL A 131 18.46 -14.85 -5.60
C VAL A 131 17.00 -15.15 -5.93
N LYS A 132 16.70 -16.25 -6.60
CA LYS A 132 15.33 -16.71 -6.85
C LYS A 132 14.62 -17.06 -5.56
N ILE A 133 15.27 -17.77 -4.63
CA ILE A 133 14.74 -18.09 -3.30
C ILE A 133 14.38 -16.79 -2.56
N TRP A 134 15.30 -15.83 -2.43
CA TRP A 134 15.03 -14.55 -1.77
C TRP A 134 13.88 -13.75 -2.40
N ARG A 135 13.67 -13.89 -3.70
CA ARG A 135 12.64 -13.14 -4.43
C ARG A 135 11.28 -13.82 -4.45
N ARG A 136 11.24 -15.14 -4.36
CA ARG A 136 10.07 -15.95 -4.71
C ARG A 136 9.63 -16.94 -3.63
N SER A 137 10.38 -17.14 -2.55
CA SER A 137 9.89 -17.95 -1.43
C SER A 137 8.92 -17.15 -0.56
N TYR A 138 8.08 -17.87 0.16
CA TYR A 138 7.14 -17.28 1.11
C TYR A 138 7.83 -16.85 2.40
N ASP A 139 8.75 -17.67 2.92
CA ASP A 139 9.31 -17.64 4.27
C ASP A 139 10.82 -17.34 4.33
N VAL A 140 11.57 -17.41 3.23
CA VAL A 140 13.01 -17.14 3.23
C VAL A 140 13.30 -15.68 2.85
N PRO A 141 13.73 -14.84 3.81
CA PRO A 141 14.07 -13.45 3.55
C PRO A 141 15.47 -13.30 2.92
N PRO A 142 15.74 -12.22 2.20
CA PRO A 142 17.11 -11.80 1.91
C PRO A 142 17.81 -11.33 3.20
N PRO A 143 19.15 -11.21 3.20
CA PRO A 143 19.89 -10.75 4.38
C PRO A 143 19.36 -9.40 4.88
N ASN A 144 19.04 -9.34 6.18
CA ASN A 144 18.45 -8.16 6.84
C ASN A 144 17.16 -7.61 6.20
N GLY A 145 16.46 -8.45 5.43
CA GLY A 145 15.23 -8.07 4.74
C GLY A 145 14.00 -8.88 5.19
N GLU A 146 12.93 -8.75 4.45
CA GLU A 146 11.65 -9.43 4.70
C GLU A 146 11.38 -10.54 3.67
N SER A 147 10.81 -11.64 4.14
CA SER A 147 10.04 -12.57 3.31
C SER A 147 8.61 -12.04 3.10
N LEU A 148 7.80 -12.74 2.30
CA LEU A 148 6.38 -12.41 2.21
C LEU A 148 5.65 -12.66 3.55
N GLU A 149 6.04 -13.69 4.28
CA GLU A 149 5.53 -13.99 5.63
C GLU A 149 5.82 -12.85 6.61
N LEU A 150 7.04 -12.31 6.64
CA LEU A 150 7.40 -11.15 7.47
C LEU A 150 6.64 -9.88 7.06
N THR A 151 6.44 -9.67 5.76
CA THR A 151 5.60 -8.58 5.27
C THR A 151 4.16 -8.75 5.79
N ALA A 152 3.59 -9.95 5.73
CA ALA A 152 2.25 -10.25 6.24
C ALA A 152 2.14 -10.02 7.75
N GLN A 153 3.17 -10.34 8.54
CA GLN A 153 3.20 -10.15 9.99
C GLN A 153 3.04 -8.69 10.44
N ARG A 154 3.38 -7.71 9.60
CA ARG A 154 3.11 -6.28 9.88
C ARG A 154 1.87 -5.76 9.17
N THR A 155 1.58 -6.25 7.97
CA THR A 155 0.46 -5.76 7.16
C THR A 155 -0.89 -6.22 7.71
N LEU A 156 -1.02 -7.49 8.11
CA LEU A 156 -2.29 -8.04 8.57
C LEU A 156 -2.76 -7.48 9.92
N PRO A 157 -1.90 -7.29 10.94
CA PRO A 157 -2.31 -6.58 12.15
C PRO A 157 -2.82 -5.16 11.86
N TYR A 158 -2.17 -4.41 10.98
CA TYR A 158 -2.63 -3.09 10.58
C TYR A 158 -3.97 -3.16 9.83
N PHE A 159 -4.13 -4.10 8.91
CA PHE A 159 -5.41 -4.32 8.23
C PHE A 159 -6.54 -4.58 9.23
N SER A 160 -6.31 -5.50 10.17
CA SER A 160 -7.31 -5.90 11.15
C SER A 160 -7.65 -4.81 12.18
N SER A 161 -6.67 -3.99 12.57
CA SER A 161 -6.88 -2.97 13.61
C SER A 161 -7.32 -1.61 13.08
N SER A 162 -6.95 -1.26 11.85
CA SER A 162 -7.13 0.09 11.31
C SER A 162 -8.05 0.14 10.08
N ILE A 163 -8.02 -0.87 9.22
CA ILE A 163 -8.81 -0.88 7.98
C ILE A 163 -10.14 -1.62 8.18
N LEU A 164 -10.09 -2.83 8.71
CA LEU A 164 -11.26 -3.70 8.87
C LEU A 164 -12.38 -3.08 9.72
N PRO A 165 -12.10 -2.37 10.82
CA PRO A 165 -13.17 -1.73 11.60
C PRO A 165 -13.95 -0.66 10.83
N SER A 166 -13.29 0.08 9.93
CA SER A 166 -13.96 1.04 9.05
C SER A 166 -14.88 0.34 8.05
N ILE A 167 -14.44 -0.79 7.49
CA ILE A 167 -15.25 -1.61 6.57
C ILE A 167 -16.44 -2.22 7.31
N ASP A 168 -16.24 -2.74 8.52
CA ASP A 168 -17.31 -3.29 9.36
C ASP A 168 -18.33 -2.23 9.83
N ALA A 169 -17.90 -0.97 9.89
CA ALA A 169 -18.79 0.19 10.11
C ALA A 169 -19.53 0.65 8.83
N GLY A 170 -19.36 -0.06 7.71
CA GLY A 170 -20.03 0.22 6.43
C GLY A 170 -19.35 1.25 5.55
N LYS A 171 -18.11 1.64 5.85
CA LYS A 171 -17.32 2.54 4.99
C LYS A 171 -16.72 1.80 3.80
N ASN A 172 -16.58 2.52 2.71
CA ASN A 172 -15.85 2.10 1.52
C ASN A 172 -14.39 2.57 1.63
N VAL A 173 -13.46 1.63 1.73
CA VAL A 173 -12.05 1.92 1.99
C VAL A 173 -11.22 1.65 0.73
N PHE A 174 -10.43 2.64 0.32
CA PHE A 174 -9.45 2.52 -0.75
C PHE A 174 -8.06 2.28 -0.18
N VAL A 175 -7.38 1.21 -0.62
CA VAL A 175 -6.01 0.87 -0.19
C VAL A 175 -5.07 1.00 -1.38
N ALA A 176 -4.17 1.98 -1.35
CA ALA A 176 -3.11 2.18 -2.33
C ALA A 176 -1.75 1.76 -1.72
N ALA A 177 -1.27 0.58 -2.09
CA ALA A 177 -0.07 -0.01 -1.50
C ALA A 177 0.80 -0.71 -2.56
N HIS A 178 1.47 -1.81 -2.22
CA HIS A 178 2.47 -2.46 -3.07
C HIS A 178 2.14 -3.94 -3.27
N GLY A 179 2.80 -4.54 -4.28
CA GLY A 179 2.53 -5.91 -4.68
C GLY A 179 2.60 -6.93 -3.52
N ASN A 180 3.60 -6.84 -2.63
CA ASN A 180 3.73 -7.81 -1.55
C ASN A 180 2.82 -7.52 -0.35
N SER A 181 2.61 -6.25 0.03
CA SER A 181 1.65 -5.91 1.08
C SER A 181 0.21 -6.23 0.64
N LEU A 182 -0.16 -5.92 -0.62
CA LEU A 182 -1.48 -6.29 -1.15
C LEU A 182 -1.66 -7.81 -1.26
N ARG A 183 -0.62 -8.58 -1.67
CA ARG A 183 -0.67 -10.05 -1.65
C ARG A 183 -0.95 -10.60 -0.26
N SER A 184 -0.37 -10.00 0.78
CA SER A 184 -0.61 -10.42 2.16
C SER A 184 -2.08 -10.24 2.55
N ILE A 185 -2.68 -9.10 2.19
CA ILE A 185 -4.10 -8.83 2.43
C ILE A 185 -4.97 -9.79 1.62
N ILE A 186 -4.73 -9.93 0.31
CA ILE A 186 -5.52 -10.82 -0.56
C ILE A 186 -5.43 -12.27 -0.11
N MET A 187 -4.25 -12.73 0.32
CA MET A 187 -4.07 -14.08 0.88
C MET A 187 -5.01 -14.33 2.06
N ASP A 188 -5.14 -13.36 2.95
CA ASP A 188 -6.04 -13.44 4.10
C ASP A 188 -7.52 -13.41 3.68
N LEU A 189 -7.89 -12.46 2.81
CA LEU A 189 -9.29 -12.32 2.34
C LEU A 189 -9.81 -13.54 1.57
N GLU A 190 -8.96 -14.17 0.76
CA GLU A 190 -9.32 -15.31 -0.11
C GLU A 190 -8.94 -16.68 0.51
N GLY A 191 -8.28 -16.69 1.68
CA GLY A 191 -7.82 -17.93 2.34
C GLY A 191 -6.78 -18.70 1.51
N LEU A 192 -5.91 -17.99 0.76
CA LEU A 192 -4.94 -18.61 -0.13
C LEU A 192 -3.83 -19.33 0.65
N SER A 193 -3.40 -20.47 0.12
CA SER A 193 -2.22 -21.15 0.61
C SER A 193 -0.93 -20.38 0.30
N ARG A 194 0.17 -20.73 0.99
CA ARG A 194 1.52 -20.19 0.71
C ARG A 194 1.93 -20.37 -0.76
N ARG A 195 1.51 -21.44 -1.41
CA ARG A 195 1.82 -21.70 -2.82
C ARG A 195 1.01 -20.81 -3.75
N GLU A 196 -0.27 -20.65 -3.49
CA GLU A 196 -1.17 -19.85 -4.32
C GLU A 196 -0.81 -18.36 -4.29
N VAL A 197 -0.50 -17.80 -3.11
CA VAL A 197 -0.12 -16.38 -3.01
C VAL A 197 1.16 -16.04 -3.77
N LEU A 198 2.09 -16.97 -3.92
CA LEU A 198 3.32 -16.76 -4.69
C LEU A 198 3.07 -16.64 -6.20
N SER A 199 2.01 -17.27 -6.70
CA SER A 199 1.58 -17.19 -8.10
C SER A 199 0.54 -16.08 -8.35
N LEU A 200 0.03 -15.44 -7.30
CA LEU A 200 -0.93 -14.36 -7.43
C LEU A 200 -0.32 -13.17 -8.14
N GLU A 201 -0.94 -12.72 -9.22
CA GLU A 201 -0.57 -11.49 -9.90
C GLU A 201 -1.41 -10.32 -9.40
N VAL A 202 -0.74 -9.23 -9.04
CA VAL A 202 -1.37 -7.96 -8.66
C VAL A 202 -0.90 -6.93 -9.68
N PRO A 203 -1.68 -6.69 -10.74
CA PRO A 203 -1.29 -5.76 -11.81
C PRO A 203 -1.27 -4.31 -11.29
N THR A 204 -0.31 -3.51 -11.77
CA THR A 204 -0.22 -2.09 -11.43
C THR A 204 -1.34 -1.28 -12.08
N GLY A 205 -1.90 -0.31 -11.35
CA GLY A 205 -2.95 0.58 -11.87
C GLY A 205 -4.31 -0.09 -12.13
N VAL A 206 -4.45 -1.39 -11.79
CA VAL A 206 -5.72 -2.10 -11.93
C VAL A 206 -6.35 -2.29 -10.55
N PRO A 207 -7.50 -1.67 -10.25
CA PRO A 207 -8.18 -1.85 -8.99
C PRO A 207 -8.70 -3.29 -8.83
N ILE A 208 -8.61 -3.82 -7.62
CA ILE A 208 -9.21 -5.08 -7.22
C ILE A 208 -10.23 -4.74 -6.14
N VAL A 209 -11.48 -5.08 -6.38
CA VAL A 209 -12.58 -4.71 -5.49
C VAL A 209 -13.10 -5.94 -4.75
N TYR A 210 -13.23 -5.80 -3.45
CA TYR A 210 -13.83 -6.79 -2.57
C TYR A 210 -15.07 -6.23 -1.91
N GLN A 211 -16.09 -7.05 -1.78
CA GLN A 211 -17.28 -6.78 -0.98
C GLN A 211 -17.27 -7.67 0.24
N ARG A 212 -17.58 -7.07 1.40
CA ARG A 212 -17.74 -7.80 2.65
C ARG A 212 -19.23 -7.92 2.99
N GLN A 213 -19.70 -9.14 3.17
CA GLN A 213 -21.07 -9.44 3.56
C GLN A 213 -21.08 -10.51 4.66
N GLU A 214 -21.71 -10.22 5.78
CA GLU A 214 -21.83 -11.15 6.91
C GLU A 214 -20.50 -11.80 7.35
N GLY A 215 -19.40 -11.00 7.30
CA GLY A 215 -18.06 -11.46 7.65
C GLY A 215 -17.29 -12.16 6.52
N ASN A 216 -17.95 -12.49 5.40
CA ASN A 216 -17.31 -13.14 4.24
C ASN A 216 -16.85 -12.12 3.20
N TRP A 217 -15.80 -12.46 2.46
CA TRP A 217 -15.26 -11.65 1.38
C TRP A 217 -15.62 -12.23 0.01
N ALA A 218 -16.05 -11.37 -0.88
CA ALA A 218 -16.27 -11.69 -2.29
C ALA A 218 -15.49 -10.73 -3.17
N ARG A 219 -14.62 -11.25 -4.04
CA ARG A 219 -13.95 -10.48 -5.08
C ARG A 219 -14.94 -10.21 -6.21
N LEU A 220 -15.06 -8.94 -6.60
CA LEU A 220 -15.91 -8.54 -7.71
C LEU A 220 -15.13 -8.63 -9.02
N SER A 221 -15.74 -9.19 -10.06
CA SER A 221 -15.06 -9.55 -11.32
C SER A 221 -15.07 -8.48 -12.39
N GLU A 222 -15.82 -7.38 -12.19
CA GLU A 222 -16.00 -6.33 -13.21
C GLU A 222 -15.71 -4.95 -12.60
N PHE A 223 -14.49 -4.45 -12.85
CA PHE A 223 -14.10 -3.04 -12.63
C PHE A 223 -13.03 -2.61 -13.62
#